data_68c2c705866ff69d2fe71ddaa8d0ba17
#
_entry.id   68c2c705866ff69d2fe71ddaa8d0ba17
#
_cell.length_a   1.000
_cell.length_b   1.000
_cell.length_c   1.000
_cell.angle_alpha   90.00
_cell.angle_beta   90.00
_cell.angle_gamma   90.00
#
_symmetry.space_group_name_H-M   'P 1'
#
loop_
_entity.id
_entity.type
_entity.pdbx_description
1 polymer ?
#
loop_
_entity_poly.entity_id
_entity_poly.type
_entity_poly.pdbx_seq_one_letter_code
_entity_poly.pdbx_strand_id
1 'polypeptide(L)'
;MLGFSDEAERLRQRLDAENYRLKNMCSIWEKELEENVPPIETGNVLTVIRQTQQLQREKFKQYADLIDQFENKIGKKIVVNDLEGFWELIQLQVIIIFM
;
A
#
# COMPACT_ATOMS: atom_id res chain seq x y z
N MET A 1 2.97 18.83 21.68
CA MET A 1 3.00 17.37 21.82
C MET A 1 2.02 16.75 20.82
N LEU A 2 2.50 15.75 20.07
CA LEU A 2 1.64 15.05 19.11
C LEU A 2 0.71 14.08 19.83
N GLY A 3 -0.59 14.17 19.57
CA GLY A 3 -1.56 13.23 20.08
C GLY A 3 -1.74 12.03 19.15
N PHE A 4 -2.61 11.09 19.54
CA PHE A 4 -2.92 9.94 18.72
C PHE A 4 -3.50 10.33 17.36
N SER A 5 -4.33 11.39 17.31
CA SER A 5 -4.91 11.86 16.06
C SER A 5 -3.86 12.41 15.11
N ASP A 6 -2.85 13.12 15.63
CA ASP A 6 -1.77 13.65 14.81
C ASP A 6 -0.91 12.53 14.23
N GLU A 7 -0.59 11.52 15.04
CA GLU A 7 0.16 10.36 14.58
C GLU A 7 -0.65 9.57 13.55
N ALA A 8 -1.94 9.34 13.81
CA ALA A 8 -2.81 8.64 12.90
C ALA A 8 -2.90 9.36 11.55
N GLU A 9 -3.02 10.69 11.57
CA GLU A 9 -3.08 11.47 10.34
C GLU A 9 -1.78 11.37 9.56
N ARG A 10 -0.63 11.44 10.24
CA ARG A 10 0.67 11.28 9.59
C ARG A 10 0.77 9.93 8.89
N LEU A 11 0.35 8.87 9.58
CA LEU A 11 0.39 7.52 9.03
C LEU A 11 -0.57 7.36 7.86
N ARG A 12 -1.76 7.94 7.94
CA ARG A 12 -2.73 7.91 6.84
C ARG A 12 -2.22 8.65 5.60
N GLN A 13 -1.62 9.81 5.81
CA GLN A 13 -1.06 10.58 4.69
C GLN A 13 0.04 9.80 3.98
N ARG A 14 0.89 9.12 4.73
CA ARG A 14 1.94 8.26 4.17
C ARG A 14 1.34 7.10 3.38
N LEU A 15 0.31 6.46 3.96
CA LEU A 15 -0.40 5.36 3.30
C LEU A 15 -1.07 5.84 2.01
N ASP A 16 -1.77 6.97 2.06
CA ASP A 16 -2.48 7.51 0.91
C ASP A 16 -1.51 7.91 -0.22
N ALA A 17 -0.37 8.49 0.13
CA ALA A 17 0.65 8.85 -0.85
C ALA A 17 1.21 7.63 -1.56
N GLU A 18 1.51 6.56 -0.82
CA GLU A 18 2.01 5.32 -1.41
C GLU A 18 0.93 4.65 -2.26
N ASN A 19 -0.31 4.63 -1.77
CA ASN A 19 -1.43 4.06 -2.50
C ASN A 19 -1.64 4.78 -3.84
N TYR A 20 -1.58 6.11 -3.81
CA TYR A 20 -1.69 6.93 -5.02
C TYR A 20 -0.55 6.62 -6.00
N ARG A 21 0.68 6.55 -5.49
CA ARG A 21 1.86 6.25 -6.32
C ARG A 21 1.70 4.91 -7.03
N LEU A 22 1.28 3.87 -6.30
CA LEU A 22 1.11 2.54 -6.86
C LEU A 22 -0.04 2.48 -7.86
N LYS A 23 -1.16 3.15 -7.57
CA LYS A 23 -2.29 3.23 -8.51
C LYS A 23 -1.87 3.91 -9.81
N ASN A 24 -1.11 5.00 -9.69
CA ASN A 24 -0.65 5.73 -10.86
C ASN A 24 0.30 4.88 -11.71
N MET A 25 1.21 4.15 -11.06
CA MET A 25 2.11 3.23 -11.76
C MET A 25 1.34 2.14 -12.50
N CYS A 26 0.34 1.54 -11.86
CA CYS A 26 -0.49 0.53 -12.50
C CYS A 26 -1.22 1.09 -13.71
N SER A 27 -1.77 2.31 -13.61
CA SER A 27 -2.45 2.96 -14.73
C SER A 27 -1.52 3.19 -15.91
N ILE A 28 -0.30 3.63 -15.65
CA ILE A 28 0.71 3.84 -16.68
C ILE A 28 1.05 2.51 -17.38
N TRP A 29 1.27 1.45 -16.59
CA TRP A 29 1.60 0.14 -17.14
C TRP A 29 0.44 -0.47 -17.93
N GLU A 30 -0.81 -0.30 -17.46
CA GLU A 30 -1.98 -0.77 -18.20
C GLU A 30 -2.07 -0.10 -19.56
N LYS A 31 -1.79 1.21 -19.62
CA LYS A 31 -1.79 1.95 -20.89
C LYS A 31 -0.67 1.47 -21.79
N GLU A 32 0.51 1.24 -21.26
CA GLU A 32 1.64 0.72 -22.04
C GLU A 32 1.33 -0.66 -22.61
N LEU A 33 0.64 -1.52 -21.86
CA LEU A 33 0.22 -2.83 -22.35
C LEU A 33 -0.68 -2.73 -23.57
N GLU A 34 -1.58 -1.74 -23.59
CA GLU A 34 -2.48 -1.55 -24.71
C GLU A 34 -1.77 -1.06 -25.96
N GLU A 35 -0.73 -0.25 -25.80
CA GLU A 35 -0.11 0.49 -26.90
C GLU A 35 1.22 -0.09 -27.38
N ASN A 36 2.09 -0.52 -26.48
CA ASN A 36 3.50 -0.68 -26.80
C ASN A 36 4.19 -1.97 -26.36
N VAL A 37 3.59 -2.77 -25.46
CA VAL A 37 4.29 -3.92 -24.87
C VAL A 37 4.18 -5.14 -25.80
N PRO A 38 5.32 -5.81 -26.14
CA PRO A 38 5.28 -7.05 -26.92
C PRO A 38 4.46 -8.14 -26.22
N PRO A 39 3.72 -8.98 -26.97
CA PRO A 39 2.88 -10.02 -26.36
C PRO A 39 3.62 -10.94 -25.39
N ILE A 40 4.90 -11.20 -25.63
CA ILE A 40 5.70 -12.09 -24.78
C ILE A 40 5.90 -11.52 -23.36
N GLU A 41 5.88 -10.19 -23.21
CA GLU A 41 6.09 -9.53 -21.92
C GLU A 41 4.79 -9.18 -21.20
N THR A 42 3.67 -9.25 -21.90
CA THR A 42 2.35 -8.88 -21.35
C THR A 42 2.02 -9.62 -20.06
N GLY A 43 2.28 -10.93 -20.02
CA GLY A 43 1.98 -11.74 -18.84
C GLY A 43 2.73 -11.30 -17.60
N ASN A 44 4.01 -10.94 -17.73
CA ASN A 44 4.84 -10.49 -16.61
C ASN A 44 4.33 -9.15 -16.06
N VAL A 45 4.01 -8.22 -16.94
CA VAL A 45 3.51 -6.90 -16.54
C VAL A 45 2.13 -7.04 -15.88
N LEU A 46 1.25 -7.85 -16.43
CA LEU A 46 -0.06 -8.11 -15.83
C LEU A 46 0.07 -8.72 -14.43
N THR A 47 1.03 -9.62 -14.24
CA THR A 47 1.27 -10.22 -12.93
C THR A 47 1.64 -9.15 -11.90
N VAL A 48 2.55 -8.25 -12.25
CA VAL A 48 2.96 -7.15 -11.35
C VAL A 48 1.76 -6.26 -11.02
N ILE A 49 0.97 -5.89 -12.02
CA ILE A 49 -0.22 -5.06 -11.81
C ILE A 49 -1.20 -5.76 -10.85
N ARG A 50 -1.49 -7.03 -11.08
CA ARG A 50 -2.42 -7.78 -10.24
C ARG A 50 -1.93 -7.95 -8.81
N GLN A 51 -0.64 -8.25 -8.63
CA GLN A 51 -0.06 -8.36 -7.31
C GLN A 51 -0.09 -7.05 -6.55
N THR A 52 0.17 -5.94 -7.25
CA THR A 52 0.09 -4.59 -6.66
C THR A 52 -1.32 -4.28 -6.21
N GLN A 53 -2.31 -4.53 -7.07
CA GLN A 53 -3.71 -4.27 -6.77
C GLN A 53 -4.21 -5.15 -5.62
N GLN A 54 -3.76 -6.40 -5.57
CA GLN A 54 -4.10 -7.30 -4.46
C GLN A 54 -3.52 -6.78 -3.14
N LEU A 55 -2.27 -6.34 -3.14
CA LEU A 55 -1.63 -5.75 -1.97
C LEU A 55 -2.43 -4.55 -1.47
N GLN A 56 -2.88 -3.69 -2.39
CA GLN A 56 -3.68 -2.52 -2.04
C GLN A 56 -5.03 -2.90 -1.45
N ARG A 57 -5.72 -3.91 -2.01
CA ARG A 57 -7.01 -4.36 -1.50
C ARG A 57 -6.90 -5.04 -0.14
N GLU A 58 -5.81 -5.73 0.13
CA GLU A 58 -5.67 -6.53 1.34
C GLU A 58 -4.85 -5.82 2.41
N LYS A 59 -3.55 -5.65 2.17
CA LYS A 59 -2.64 -5.14 3.21
C LYS A 59 -2.81 -3.64 3.47
N PHE A 60 -3.05 -2.85 2.43
CA PHE A 60 -3.26 -1.41 2.61
C PHE A 60 -4.56 -1.17 3.37
N LYS A 61 -5.61 -1.91 3.06
CA LYS A 61 -6.88 -1.80 3.78
C LYS A 61 -6.71 -2.25 5.24
N GLN A 62 -6.02 -3.35 5.46
CA GLN A 62 -5.75 -3.85 6.80
C GLN A 62 -4.99 -2.81 7.62
N TYR A 63 -4.00 -2.17 7.01
CA TYR A 63 -3.22 -1.11 7.66
C TYR A 63 -4.09 0.10 8.01
N ALA A 64 -4.95 0.53 7.07
CA ALA A 64 -5.89 1.63 7.32
C ALA A 64 -6.80 1.32 8.51
N ASP A 65 -7.30 0.08 8.60
CA ASP A 65 -8.14 -0.35 9.71
C ASP A 65 -7.37 -0.34 11.04
N LEU A 66 -6.10 -0.74 11.01
CA LEU A 66 -5.24 -0.71 12.21
C LEU A 66 -4.98 0.72 12.67
N ILE A 67 -4.80 1.65 11.74
CA ILE A 67 -4.64 3.07 12.09
C ILE A 67 -5.91 3.60 12.76
N ASP A 68 -7.09 3.23 12.23
CA ASP A 68 -8.35 3.63 12.83
C ASP A 68 -8.50 3.08 14.25
N GLN A 69 -8.13 1.82 14.48
CA GLN A 69 -8.17 1.21 15.81
C GLN A 69 -7.20 1.91 16.76
N PHE A 70 -6.02 2.27 16.27
CA PHE A 70 -5.03 3.00 17.06
C PHE A 70 -5.57 4.37 17.47
N GLU A 71 -6.13 5.12 16.52
CA GLU A 71 -6.65 6.45 16.79
C GLU A 71 -7.83 6.43 17.77
N ASN A 72 -8.73 5.47 17.60
CA ASN A 72 -9.96 5.39 18.38
C ASN A 72 -9.82 4.50 19.61
N LYS A 73 -8.67 3.91 19.81
CA LYS A 73 -8.38 3.02 20.96
C LYS A 73 -9.40 1.88 21.07
N ILE A 74 -9.80 1.33 19.92
CA ILE A 74 -10.79 0.25 19.85
C ILE A 74 -10.07 -1.10 19.85
N GLY A 75 -10.54 -2.03 20.69
CA GLY A 75 -10.04 -3.39 20.73
C GLY A 75 -8.68 -3.51 21.39
N LYS A 76 -7.82 -4.35 20.83
CA LYS A 76 -6.49 -4.61 21.36
C LYS A 76 -5.64 -3.33 21.32
N LYS A 77 -4.86 -3.11 22.39
CA LYS A 77 -3.97 -1.95 22.44
C LYS A 77 -2.92 -2.02 21.33
N ILE A 78 -2.93 -1.02 20.45
CA ILE A 78 -2.00 -0.88 19.36
C ILE A 78 -1.10 0.32 19.65
N VAL A 79 0.20 0.17 19.45
CA VAL A 79 1.16 1.26 19.62
C VAL A 79 1.79 1.63 18.28
N VAL A 80 2.39 2.82 18.21
CA VAL A 80 2.99 3.34 16.96
C VAL A 80 4.01 2.36 16.39
N ASN A 81 4.80 1.71 17.24
CA ASN A 81 5.80 0.75 16.77
C ASN A 81 5.17 -0.43 16.02
N ASP A 82 3.98 -0.88 16.43
CA ASP A 82 3.26 -1.94 15.73
C ASP A 82 2.90 -1.49 14.31
N LEU A 83 2.44 -0.25 14.18
CA LEU A 83 2.05 0.32 12.89
C LEU A 83 3.28 0.54 12.00
N GLU A 84 4.39 1.00 12.56
CA GLU A 84 5.62 1.15 11.80
C GLU A 84 6.15 -0.20 11.31
N GLY A 85 6.05 -1.24 12.14
CA GLY A 85 6.43 -2.60 11.73
C GLY A 85 5.56 -3.12 10.60
N PHE A 86 4.26 -2.87 10.66
CA PHE A 86 3.34 -3.28 9.60
C PHE A 86 3.66 -2.53 8.29
N TRP A 87 3.97 -1.24 8.39
CA TRP A 87 4.36 -0.43 7.25
C TRP A 87 5.62 -0.98 6.58
N GLU A 88 6.61 -1.37 7.37
CA GLU A 88 7.83 -1.98 6.85
C GLU A 88 7.53 -3.27 6.08
N LEU A 89 6.60 -4.09 6.57
CA LEU A 89 6.17 -5.29 5.87
C LEU A 89 5.52 -4.96 4.53
N ILE A 90 4.69 -3.93 4.49
CA ILE A 90 4.07 -3.46 3.25
C ILE A 90 5.17 -3.03 2.25
N GLN A 91 6.12 -2.23 2.72
CA GLN A 91 7.21 -1.75 1.86
C GLN A 91 8.06 -2.90 1.33
N LEU A 92 8.33 -3.89 2.15
CA LEU A 92 9.06 -5.08 1.72
C LEU A 92 8.30 -5.83 0.63
N GLN A 93 6.99 -5.96 0.75
CA GLN A 93 6.17 -6.62 -0.27
C GLN A 93 6.16 -5.82 -1.57
N VAL A 94 6.13 -4.49 -1.50
CA VAL A 94 6.25 -3.64 -2.69
C VAL A 94 7.59 -3.91 -3.39
N ILE A 95 8.67 -3.96 -2.65
CA ILE A 95 10.00 -4.25 -3.19
C ILE A 95 9.99 -5.61 -3.91
N ILE A 96 9.43 -6.63 -3.28
CA ILE A 96 9.37 -7.98 -3.84
C ILE A 96 8.58 -8.02 -5.15
N ILE A 97 7.44 -7.31 -5.21
CA ILE A 97 6.61 -7.27 -6.41
C ILE A 97 7.38 -6.67 -7.58
N PHE A 98 8.17 -5.62 -7.32
CA PHE A 98 8.87 -4.89 -8.39
C PHE A 98 10.32 -5.35 -8.61
N MET A 99 10.74 -6.42 -7.96
CA MET A 99 12.03 -7.06 -8.27
C MET A 99 11.99 -7.79 -9.66
#